data_6b680b1a308d49e237f165597f3eb943
#
_entry.id   6b680b1a308d49e237f165597f3eb943
#
_cell.length_a   1.000
_cell.length_b   1.000
_cell.length_c   1.000
_cell.angle_alpha   90.00
_cell.angle_beta   90.00
_cell.angle_gamma   90.00
#
_symmetry.space_group_name_H-M   'P 1'
#
loop_
_entity.id
_entity.type
_entity.pdbx_description
1 polymer ?
#
loop_
_entity_poly.entity_id
_entity_poly.type
_entity_poly.pdbx_seq_one_letter_code
_entity_poly.pdbx_strand_id
1 'polypeptide(L)'
;MVVTGGEKVMKKTVSLIGILAISWFLVNNPWADTYVSTLQENAVSVTATNSLYTTISEKAKDYEKKPIDAKLDPVWKAIPGLNGVTVDIDASYKNMKKEKKFNEQRLVFKQVKPKITLNDLPPAPIYKGNPEKEMVSFIINVAWGNEFLPDILSTLKKHHVKASFFLEGRWVQKNPDLAKMIAEAGHELGNHSYTHPDMSKISSSKIHEEIVKTNDVIEATTGKQVTLLAPPSGYFNNEVVKIAAQQKLKTVIWSVDTIDWQKPSPDTLLKRVTGKIHNGALILMHPTEVTTNSLEHLIIEIKNKGYKIDSVSDMLSEERESIKTKK
;
A
#
# COMPACT_ATOMS: atom_id res chain seq x y z
N MET A 1 5.03 104.86 -15.29
CA MET A 1 5.70 103.85 -14.47
C MET A 1 4.63 103.05 -13.78
N VAL A 2 4.47 101.82 -14.11
CA VAL A 2 3.79 100.70 -13.51
C VAL A 2 3.35 99.72 -14.64
N VAL A 3 4.23 98.84 -15.04
CA VAL A 3 3.84 97.64 -15.75
C VAL A 3 4.74 96.48 -15.27
N THR A 4 4.53 95.93 -14.12
CA THR A 4 5.28 94.74 -13.64
C THR A 4 4.41 93.71 -12.87
N GLY A 5 3.05 93.96 -12.68
CA GLY A 5 2.18 93.04 -11.95
C GLY A 5 1.53 91.96 -12.80
N GLY A 6 1.26 92.28 -14.08
CA GLY A 6 0.49 91.39 -14.96
C GLY A 6 1.25 90.14 -15.46
N GLU A 7 2.55 90.32 -15.72
CA GLU A 7 3.38 89.19 -16.26
C GLU A 7 3.62 88.08 -15.26
N LYS A 8 3.77 88.39 -13.96
CA LYS A 8 3.96 87.40 -12.89
C LYS A 8 2.70 86.57 -12.60
N VAL A 9 1.53 87.21 -12.70
CA VAL A 9 0.25 86.51 -12.50
C VAL A 9 -0.05 85.62 -13.73
N MET A 10 0.19 86.11 -14.93
CA MET A 10 0.04 85.34 -16.17
C MET A 10 0.93 84.10 -16.21
N LYS A 11 2.21 84.21 -15.84
CA LYS A 11 3.14 83.05 -15.76
C LYS A 11 2.70 82.01 -14.72
N LYS A 12 2.17 82.45 -13.55
CA LYS A 12 1.65 81.55 -12.54
C LYS A 12 0.39 80.80 -13.01
N THR A 13 -0.52 81.50 -13.72
CA THR A 13 -1.76 80.92 -14.23
C THR A 13 -1.48 79.92 -15.36
N VAL A 14 -0.56 80.25 -16.27
CA VAL A 14 -0.14 79.31 -17.33
C VAL A 14 0.54 78.07 -16.74
N SER A 15 1.36 78.24 -15.71
CA SER A 15 2.03 77.11 -15.03
C SER A 15 1.01 76.20 -14.30
N LEU A 16 -0.05 76.79 -13.68
CA LEU A 16 -1.09 76.01 -13.02
C LEU A 16 -1.96 75.26 -14.00
N ILE A 17 -2.33 75.87 -15.14
CA ILE A 17 -3.06 75.21 -16.21
C ILE A 17 -2.24 74.09 -16.85
N GLY A 18 -0.93 74.27 -17.05
CA GLY A 18 -0.01 73.25 -17.52
C GLY A 18 0.06 72.04 -16.59
N ILE A 19 0.16 72.28 -15.26
CA ILE A 19 0.14 71.20 -14.28
C ILE A 19 -1.18 70.45 -14.26
N LEU A 20 -2.31 71.17 -14.33
CA LEU A 20 -3.62 70.52 -14.38
C LEU A 20 -3.83 69.74 -15.66
N ALA A 21 -3.38 70.19 -16.79
CA ALA A 21 -3.46 69.47 -18.07
C ALA A 21 -2.59 68.21 -18.06
N ILE A 22 -1.37 68.29 -17.49
CA ILE A 22 -0.49 67.12 -17.36
C ILE A 22 -1.12 66.15 -16.38
N SER A 23 -1.65 66.60 -15.26
CA SER A 23 -2.28 65.72 -14.28
C SER A 23 -3.55 65.03 -14.89
N TRP A 24 -4.36 65.80 -15.64
CA TRP A 24 -5.54 65.24 -16.34
C TRP A 24 -5.12 64.21 -17.39
N PHE A 25 -4.02 64.46 -18.14
CA PHE A 25 -3.50 63.53 -19.15
C PHE A 25 -2.91 62.27 -18.52
N LEU A 26 -2.24 62.39 -17.36
CA LEU A 26 -1.74 61.25 -16.63
C LEU A 26 -2.83 60.37 -16.03
N VAL A 27 -3.93 60.98 -15.55
CA VAL A 27 -5.06 60.26 -14.95
C VAL A 27 -5.96 59.65 -16.01
N ASN A 28 -6.13 60.28 -17.19
CA ASN A 28 -6.99 59.77 -18.26
C ASN A 28 -6.22 59.17 -19.44
N ASN A 29 -5.02 58.70 -19.18
CA ASN A 29 -4.18 58.07 -20.20
C ASN A 29 -4.59 56.56 -20.34
N PRO A 30 -5.03 56.14 -21.54
CA PRO A 30 -5.41 54.73 -21.78
C PRO A 30 -4.30 53.75 -21.43
N TRP A 31 -3.04 54.15 -21.53
CA TRP A 31 -1.87 53.32 -21.15
C TRP A 31 -1.75 53.16 -19.61
N ALA A 32 -2.10 54.19 -18.85
CA ALA A 32 -2.11 54.14 -17.38
C ALA A 32 -3.28 53.23 -16.90
N ASP A 33 -4.45 53.35 -17.51
CA ASP A 33 -5.59 52.46 -17.22
C ASP A 33 -5.29 51.00 -17.55
N THR A 34 -4.69 50.75 -18.69
CA THR A 34 -4.24 49.38 -19.07
C THR A 34 -3.20 48.85 -18.10
N TYR A 35 -2.24 49.66 -17.69
CA TYR A 35 -1.21 49.27 -16.73
C TYR A 35 -1.78 48.99 -15.33
N VAL A 36 -2.67 49.88 -14.85
CA VAL A 36 -3.34 49.69 -13.55
C VAL A 36 -4.26 48.49 -13.56
N SER A 37 -5.01 48.25 -14.64
CA SER A 37 -5.85 47.05 -14.77
C SER A 37 -5.03 45.76 -14.81
N THR A 38 -3.89 45.78 -15.53
CA THR A 38 -2.96 44.65 -15.55
C THR A 38 -2.35 44.38 -14.17
N LEU A 39 -1.99 45.43 -13.41
CA LEU A 39 -1.51 45.30 -12.04
C LEU A 39 -2.60 44.78 -11.10
N GLN A 40 -3.84 45.24 -11.25
CA GLN A 40 -4.97 44.76 -10.45
C GLN A 40 -5.30 43.28 -10.78
N GLU A 41 -5.33 42.89 -12.04
CA GLU A 41 -5.52 41.49 -12.44
C GLU A 41 -4.41 40.59 -11.90
N ASN A 42 -3.17 41.04 -11.98
CA ASN A 42 -2.02 40.30 -11.41
C ASN A 42 -2.11 40.22 -9.89
N ALA A 43 -2.49 41.29 -9.20
CA ALA A 43 -2.64 41.30 -7.75
C ALA A 43 -3.79 40.39 -7.29
N VAL A 44 -4.94 40.40 -7.98
CA VAL A 44 -6.06 39.48 -7.73
C VAL A 44 -5.66 38.04 -8.03
N SER A 45 -4.89 37.80 -9.10
CA SER A 45 -4.37 36.47 -9.42
C SER A 45 -3.43 35.94 -8.36
N VAL A 46 -2.49 36.77 -7.86
CA VAL A 46 -1.56 36.40 -6.79
C VAL A 46 -2.29 36.16 -5.48
N THR A 47 -3.27 36.99 -5.12
CA THR A 47 -4.05 36.81 -3.89
C THR A 47 -4.91 35.54 -3.94
N ALA A 48 -5.56 35.26 -5.08
CA ALA A 48 -6.35 34.05 -5.26
C ALA A 48 -5.47 32.78 -5.28
N THR A 49 -4.27 32.88 -5.83
CA THR A 49 -3.26 31.82 -5.84
C THR A 49 -2.79 31.50 -4.42
N ASN A 50 -2.46 32.54 -3.63
CA ASN A 50 -2.08 32.37 -2.22
C ASN A 50 -3.24 31.79 -1.39
N SER A 51 -4.48 32.22 -1.63
CA SER A 51 -5.68 31.72 -0.95
C SER A 51 -5.92 30.23 -1.22
N LEU A 52 -5.80 29.76 -2.48
CA LEU A 52 -5.97 28.34 -2.79
C LEU A 52 -4.86 27.48 -2.17
N TYR A 53 -3.60 27.93 -2.27
CA TYR A 53 -2.46 27.22 -1.68
C TYR A 53 -2.61 27.09 -0.15
N THR A 54 -2.98 28.19 0.51
CA THR A 54 -3.25 28.21 1.94
C THR A 54 -4.40 27.25 2.31
N THR A 55 -5.51 27.30 1.55
CA THR A 55 -6.64 26.38 1.76
C THR A 55 -6.24 24.92 1.65
N ILE A 56 -5.42 24.56 0.64
CA ILE A 56 -4.90 23.18 0.48
C ILE A 56 -4.03 22.83 1.68
N SER A 57 -3.12 23.73 2.10
CA SER A 57 -2.20 23.50 3.23
C SER A 57 -2.93 23.30 4.56
N GLU A 58 -3.98 24.08 4.82
CA GLU A 58 -4.81 23.94 6.02
C GLU A 58 -5.58 22.61 6.02
N LYS A 59 -6.26 22.31 4.90
CA LYS A 59 -7.03 21.07 4.75
C LYS A 59 -6.16 19.81 4.65
N ALA A 60 -4.89 19.93 4.25
CA ALA A 60 -3.97 18.80 4.18
C ALA A 60 -3.87 18.03 5.50
N LYS A 61 -3.98 18.74 6.63
CA LYS A 61 -3.92 18.15 7.98
C LYS A 61 -5.04 17.14 8.24
N ASP A 62 -6.20 17.31 7.62
CA ASP A 62 -7.37 16.44 7.81
C ASP A 62 -7.17 15.06 7.17
N TYR A 63 -6.21 14.94 6.25
CA TYR A 63 -5.88 13.72 5.52
C TYR A 63 -4.58 13.08 5.98
N GLU A 64 -3.88 13.70 6.93
CA GLU A 64 -2.60 13.20 7.40
C GLU A 64 -2.79 11.93 8.25
N LYS A 65 -2.02 10.89 7.92
CA LYS A 65 -1.88 9.69 8.75
C LYS A 65 -0.42 9.51 9.12
N LYS A 66 -0.14 9.41 10.42
CA LYS A 66 1.23 9.16 10.88
C LYS A 66 1.69 7.77 10.46
N PRO A 67 2.96 7.58 10.12
CA PRO A 67 3.54 6.26 9.92
C PRO A 67 3.51 5.47 11.23
N ILE A 68 3.41 4.15 11.11
CA ILE A 68 3.42 3.21 12.22
C ILE A 68 4.68 2.37 12.10
N ASP A 69 5.54 2.40 13.10
CA ASP A 69 6.75 1.61 13.12
C ASP A 69 6.44 0.10 13.29
N ALA A 70 7.24 -0.73 12.65
CA ALA A 70 7.23 -2.16 12.88
C ALA A 70 7.70 -2.44 14.32
N LYS A 71 7.21 -3.53 14.91
CA LYS A 71 7.51 -3.87 16.31
C LYS A 71 7.54 -5.38 16.56
N LEU A 72 8.22 -5.77 17.63
CA LEU A 72 8.10 -7.10 18.21
C LEU A 72 7.00 -7.09 19.30
N ASP A 73 5.93 -7.80 19.03
CA ASP A 73 4.83 -7.97 19.96
C ASP A 73 5.06 -9.24 20.83
N PRO A 74 4.75 -9.22 22.14
CA PRO A 74 4.95 -10.38 22.98
C PRO A 74 4.20 -11.64 22.52
N VAL A 75 3.02 -11.48 21.93
CA VAL A 75 2.14 -12.57 21.47
C VAL A 75 2.34 -12.81 19.96
N TRP A 76 2.16 -11.77 19.15
CA TRP A 76 2.13 -11.85 17.69
C TRP A 76 3.49 -11.75 17.02
N LYS A 77 4.57 -11.63 17.80
CA LYS A 77 5.96 -11.53 17.37
C LYS A 77 6.19 -10.37 16.41
N ALA A 78 6.71 -10.59 15.20
CA ALA A 78 6.94 -9.49 14.28
C ALA A 78 5.62 -8.98 13.68
N ILE A 79 5.35 -7.69 13.86
CA ILE A 79 4.24 -6.98 13.23
C ILE A 79 4.85 -5.94 12.30
N PRO A 80 4.53 -5.96 10.98
CA PRO A 80 5.06 -4.98 10.04
C PRO A 80 4.59 -3.57 10.37
N GLY A 81 5.39 -2.57 10.00
CA GLY A 81 5.01 -1.18 10.02
C GLY A 81 3.93 -0.84 9.00
N LEU A 82 3.57 0.43 8.93
CA LEU A 82 2.65 0.94 7.92
C LEU A 82 3.01 2.39 7.59
N ASN A 83 3.14 2.71 6.31
CA ASN A 83 3.46 4.06 5.88
C ASN A 83 2.42 5.06 6.37
N GLY A 84 2.88 6.24 6.73
CA GLY A 84 2.04 7.40 6.89
C GLY A 84 1.59 7.94 5.53
N VAL A 85 0.71 8.92 5.58
CA VAL A 85 0.19 9.62 4.41
C VAL A 85 0.24 11.10 4.68
N THR A 86 0.65 11.88 3.69
CA THR A 86 0.54 13.34 3.70
C THR A 86 0.10 13.82 2.31
N VAL A 87 -0.51 15.01 2.27
CA VAL A 87 -0.85 15.65 1.01
C VAL A 87 0.40 16.27 0.40
N ASP A 88 0.64 16.02 -0.87
CA ASP A 88 1.59 16.79 -1.67
C ASP A 88 0.92 18.10 -2.07
N ILE A 89 1.20 19.18 -1.31
CA ILE A 89 0.56 20.48 -1.46
C ILE A 89 0.85 21.07 -2.84
N ASP A 90 2.10 20.98 -3.29
CA ASP A 90 2.52 21.55 -4.58
C ASP A 90 1.89 20.83 -5.76
N ALA A 91 1.88 19.50 -5.76
CA ALA A 91 1.22 18.71 -6.79
C ALA A 91 -0.30 18.92 -6.78
N SER A 92 -0.92 18.98 -5.60
CA SER A 92 -2.35 19.26 -5.44
C SER A 92 -2.72 20.65 -5.96
N TYR A 93 -1.93 21.66 -5.60
CA TYR A 93 -2.10 23.02 -6.11
C TYR A 93 -1.98 23.06 -7.65
N LYS A 94 -0.96 22.41 -8.22
CA LYS A 94 -0.78 22.31 -9.67
C LYS A 94 -2.01 21.72 -10.37
N ASN A 95 -2.66 20.73 -9.75
CA ASN A 95 -3.88 20.12 -10.27
C ASN A 95 -5.13 21.04 -10.19
N MET A 96 -5.17 21.94 -9.21
CA MET A 96 -6.35 22.79 -8.93
C MET A 96 -6.21 24.22 -9.42
N LYS A 97 -5.00 24.71 -9.73
CA LYS A 97 -4.73 26.12 -10.03
C LYS A 97 -5.57 26.72 -11.17
N LYS A 98 -5.94 25.90 -12.16
CA LYS A 98 -6.75 26.37 -13.31
C LYS A 98 -8.18 26.75 -12.87
N GLU A 99 -8.76 26.01 -11.93
CA GLU A 99 -10.12 26.22 -11.45
C GLU A 99 -10.19 27.21 -10.28
N LYS A 100 -9.02 27.58 -9.73
CA LYS A 100 -8.88 28.51 -8.58
C LYS A 100 -9.77 28.11 -7.38
N LYS A 101 -10.17 26.84 -7.27
CA LYS A 101 -11.06 26.31 -6.24
C LYS A 101 -10.53 24.99 -5.70
N PHE A 102 -10.65 24.82 -4.38
CA PHE A 102 -10.34 23.56 -3.71
C PHE A 102 -11.27 22.44 -4.19
N ASN A 103 -10.67 21.30 -4.55
CA ASN A 103 -11.38 20.09 -4.90
C ASN A 103 -10.66 18.89 -4.28
N GLU A 104 -11.31 18.21 -3.35
CA GLU A 104 -10.78 17.06 -2.63
C GLU A 104 -10.31 15.92 -3.56
N GLN A 105 -11.05 15.69 -4.65
CA GLN A 105 -10.73 14.63 -5.62
C GLN A 105 -9.46 14.90 -6.42
N ARG A 106 -8.91 16.11 -6.34
CA ARG A 106 -7.67 16.52 -7.01
C ARG A 106 -6.47 16.59 -6.08
N LEU A 107 -6.65 16.20 -4.82
CA LEU A 107 -5.54 16.05 -3.89
C LEU A 107 -4.59 14.96 -4.37
N VAL A 108 -3.31 15.25 -4.29
CA VAL A 108 -2.24 14.29 -4.53
C VAL A 108 -1.66 13.90 -3.18
N PHE A 109 -1.52 12.61 -2.96
CA PHE A 109 -0.99 12.06 -1.72
C PHE A 109 0.38 11.47 -1.92
N LYS A 110 1.21 11.54 -0.90
CA LYS A 110 2.49 10.84 -0.82
C LYS A 110 2.58 10.04 0.45
N GLN A 111 3.27 8.91 0.39
CA GLN A 111 3.50 8.06 1.56
C GLN A 111 4.77 8.49 2.30
N VAL A 112 4.73 8.36 3.62
CA VAL A 112 5.85 8.64 4.53
C VAL A 112 6.23 7.33 5.21
N LYS A 113 7.45 6.87 4.99
CA LYS A 113 7.93 5.60 5.57
C LYS A 113 8.00 5.66 7.09
N PRO A 114 7.75 4.54 7.80
CA PRO A 114 8.00 4.42 9.22
C PRO A 114 9.52 4.53 9.50
N LYS A 115 9.88 4.86 10.73
CA LYS A 115 11.27 4.90 11.17
C LYS A 115 11.88 3.51 11.31
N ILE A 116 11.07 2.55 11.71
CA ILE A 116 11.42 1.14 11.86
C ILE A 116 10.55 0.34 10.91
N THR A 117 11.19 -0.32 9.94
CA THR A 117 10.55 -1.21 8.97
C THR A 117 10.57 -2.67 9.48
N LEU A 118 9.82 -3.56 8.84
CA LEU A 118 9.87 -4.99 9.17
C LEU A 118 11.28 -5.57 9.00
N ASN A 119 12.06 -5.05 8.06
CA ASN A 119 13.44 -5.51 7.81
C ASN A 119 14.45 -5.03 8.85
N ASP A 120 14.12 -4.02 9.65
CA ASP A 120 14.97 -3.51 10.73
C ASP A 120 14.79 -4.31 12.03
N LEU A 121 13.75 -5.14 12.10
CA LEU A 121 13.53 -6.01 13.25
C LEU A 121 14.47 -7.22 13.23
N PRO A 122 14.90 -7.73 14.40
CA PRO A 122 15.56 -9.02 14.46
C PRO A 122 14.63 -10.11 13.91
N PRO A 123 15.21 -11.20 13.34
CA PRO A 123 14.42 -12.29 12.79
C PRO A 123 13.40 -12.85 13.80
N ALA A 124 12.13 -12.81 13.43
CA ALA A 124 11.03 -13.32 14.25
C ALA A 124 9.90 -13.82 13.35
N PRO A 125 9.09 -14.78 13.81
CA PRO A 125 7.95 -15.26 13.02
C PRO A 125 6.87 -14.18 12.90
N ILE A 126 6.13 -14.24 11.80
CA ILE A 126 5.07 -13.30 11.46
C ILE A 126 3.75 -14.06 11.44
N TYR A 127 2.81 -13.70 12.31
CA TYR A 127 1.50 -14.34 12.42
C TYR A 127 0.39 -13.53 11.75
N LYS A 128 0.64 -12.25 11.51
CA LYS A 128 -0.34 -11.32 10.95
C LYS A 128 0.33 -10.07 10.39
N GLY A 129 -0.36 -9.37 9.51
CA GLY A 129 0.00 -8.04 9.04
C GLY A 129 -0.27 -6.92 10.06
N ASN A 130 -0.10 -5.68 9.61
CA ASN A 130 -0.42 -4.52 10.44
C ASN A 130 -1.92 -4.46 10.75
N PRO A 131 -2.33 -4.20 12.03
CA PRO A 131 -3.73 -4.18 12.43
C PRO A 131 -4.55 -3.02 11.83
N GLU A 132 -3.92 -2.03 11.22
CA GLU A 132 -4.62 -0.97 10.49
C GLU A 132 -4.75 -1.25 8.97
N LYS A 133 -4.28 -2.42 8.50
CA LYS A 133 -4.37 -2.80 7.09
C LYS A 133 -5.62 -3.65 6.88
N GLU A 134 -6.64 -3.09 6.24
CA GLU A 134 -7.91 -3.77 5.92
C GLU A 134 -7.73 -4.79 4.79
N MET A 135 -6.80 -5.73 5.02
CA MET A 135 -6.40 -6.78 4.10
C MET A 135 -6.29 -8.09 4.83
N VAL A 136 -6.51 -9.19 4.10
CA VAL A 136 -6.19 -10.55 4.52
C VAL A 136 -5.41 -11.27 3.42
N SER A 137 -4.68 -12.34 3.78
CA SER A 137 -3.96 -13.15 2.80
C SER A 137 -4.25 -14.62 3.01
N PHE A 138 -4.42 -15.35 1.91
CA PHE A 138 -4.49 -16.80 1.93
C PHE A 138 -3.09 -17.40 1.88
N ILE A 139 -2.77 -18.24 2.86
CA ILE A 139 -1.61 -19.12 2.92
C ILE A 139 -2.09 -20.49 2.50
N ILE A 140 -1.70 -20.96 1.32
CA ILE A 140 -2.08 -22.26 0.77
C ILE A 140 -0.85 -23.16 0.80
N ASN A 141 -0.80 -24.08 1.78
CA ASN A 141 0.29 -25.03 1.89
C ASN A 141 0.03 -26.23 0.97
N VAL A 142 1.03 -26.57 0.12
CA VAL A 142 0.89 -27.58 -0.92
C VAL A 142 1.99 -28.66 -0.76
N ALA A 143 1.58 -29.82 -0.31
CA ALA A 143 2.38 -31.05 -0.30
C ALA A 143 1.58 -32.23 -0.90
N TRP A 144 0.30 -32.03 -1.19
CA TRP A 144 -0.69 -32.99 -1.72
C TRP A 144 -1.91 -32.23 -2.26
N GLY A 145 -2.96 -32.94 -2.73
CA GLY A 145 -4.23 -32.36 -3.20
C GLY A 145 -4.15 -31.81 -4.62
N ASN A 146 -3.38 -32.46 -5.49
CA ASN A 146 -3.16 -32.05 -6.87
C ASN A 146 -4.45 -31.84 -7.65
N GLU A 147 -5.44 -32.69 -7.41
CA GLU A 147 -6.75 -32.71 -8.08
C GLU A 147 -7.58 -31.45 -7.81
N PHE A 148 -7.33 -30.75 -6.70
CA PHE A 148 -8.08 -29.57 -6.29
C PHE A 148 -7.46 -28.25 -6.77
N LEU A 149 -6.18 -28.26 -7.17
CA LEU A 149 -5.46 -27.04 -7.56
C LEU A 149 -6.06 -26.32 -8.75
N PRO A 150 -6.48 -26.98 -9.84
CA PRO A 150 -7.08 -26.30 -10.99
C PRO A 150 -8.33 -25.49 -10.62
N ASP A 151 -9.21 -26.06 -9.81
CA ASP A 151 -10.47 -25.43 -9.39
C ASP A 151 -10.21 -24.26 -8.41
N ILE A 152 -9.26 -24.43 -7.49
CA ILE A 152 -8.82 -23.35 -6.59
C ILE A 152 -8.26 -22.18 -7.41
N LEU A 153 -7.36 -22.43 -8.37
CA LEU A 153 -6.78 -21.41 -9.23
C LEU A 153 -7.83 -20.72 -10.10
N SER A 154 -8.79 -21.49 -10.63
CA SER A 154 -9.92 -20.96 -11.39
C SER A 154 -10.78 -20.01 -10.56
N THR A 155 -11.10 -20.39 -9.32
CA THR A 155 -11.87 -19.56 -8.39
C THR A 155 -11.13 -18.27 -8.02
N LEU A 156 -9.83 -18.35 -7.69
CA LEU A 156 -9.00 -17.17 -7.41
C LEU A 156 -8.94 -16.22 -8.60
N LYS A 157 -8.78 -16.77 -9.82
CA LYS A 157 -8.78 -16.00 -11.08
C LYS A 157 -10.12 -15.30 -11.32
N LYS A 158 -11.24 -16.03 -11.18
CA LYS A 158 -12.61 -15.50 -11.33
C LYS A 158 -12.87 -14.29 -10.46
N HIS A 159 -12.34 -14.31 -9.24
CA HIS A 159 -12.52 -13.24 -8.27
C HIS A 159 -11.39 -12.21 -8.24
N HIS A 160 -10.40 -12.30 -9.14
CA HIS A 160 -9.22 -11.42 -9.17
C HIS A 160 -8.48 -11.35 -7.83
N VAL A 161 -8.30 -12.52 -7.20
CA VAL A 161 -7.62 -12.67 -5.90
C VAL A 161 -6.25 -13.28 -6.12
N LYS A 162 -5.23 -12.73 -5.45
CA LYS A 162 -3.91 -13.35 -5.32
C LYS A 162 -3.81 -14.06 -3.97
N ALA A 163 -3.06 -15.14 -3.94
CA ALA A 163 -2.77 -15.93 -2.76
C ALA A 163 -1.28 -16.29 -2.75
N SER A 164 -0.79 -16.78 -1.60
CA SER A 164 0.59 -17.25 -1.45
C SER A 164 0.57 -18.76 -1.25
N PHE A 165 1.18 -19.47 -2.19
CA PHE A 165 1.28 -20.93 -2.19
C PHE A 165 2.65 -21.34 -1.65
N PHE A 166 2.67 -22.03 -0.53
CA PHE A 166 3.88 -22.55 0.08
C PHE A 166 4.07 -24.01 -0.35
N LEU A 167 5.08 -24.24 -1.17
CA LEU A 167 5.27 -25.50 -1.87
C LEU A 167 6.31 -26.39 -1.16
N GLU A 168 5.96 -27.65 -0.92
CA GLU A 168 6.90 -28.68 -0.48
C GLU A 168 7.83 -29.07 -1.64
N GLY A 169 9.15 -29.11 -1.37
CA GLY A 169 10.14 -29.28 -2.44
C GLY A 169 10.02 -30.59 -3.20
N ARG A 170 9.79 -31.73 -2.52
CA ARG A 170 9.56 -33.02 -3.20
C ARG A 170 8.26 -33.03 -4.01
N TRP A 171 7.23 -32.31 -3.54
CA TRP A 171 6.01 -32.14 -4.30
C TRP A 171 6.28 -31.39 -5.61
N VAL A 172 7.05 -30.29 -5.56
CA VAL A 172 7.44 -29.51 -6.76
C VAL A 172 8.20 -30.41 -7.73
N GLN A 173 9.18 -31.19 -7.24
CA GLN A 173 9.96 -32.10 -8.07
C GLN A 173 9.08 -33.16 -8.77
N LYS A 174 8.03 -33.66 -8.11
CA LYS A 174 7.12 -34.65 -8.65
C LYS A 174 6.03 -34.06 -9.55
N ASN A 175 5.68 -32.78 -9.37
CA ASN A 175 4.59 -32.10 -10.02
C ASN A 175 5.01 -30.75 -10.62
N PRO A 176 6.03 -30.72 -11.49
CA PRO A 176 6.60 -29.47 -11.99
C PRO A 176 5.58 -28.64 -12.78
N ASP A 177 4.65 -29.27 -13.51
CA ASP A 177 3.65 -28.57 -14.30
C ASP A 177 2.61 -27.88 -13.43
N LEU A 178 2.21 -28.48 -12.29
CA LEU A 178 1.31 -27.82 -11.33
C LEU A 178 2.00 -26.64 -10.64
N ALA A 179 3.29 -26.78 -10.28
CA ALA A 179 4.05 -25.66 -9.72
C ALA A 179 4.16 -24.49 -10.72
N LYS A 180 4.42 -24.78 -12.01
CA LYS A 180 4.40 -23.76 -13.08
C LYS A 180 3.01 -23.12 -13.22
N MET A 181 1.94 -23.92 -13.22
CA MET A 181 0.56 -23.42 -13.31
C MET A 181 0.25 -22.41 -12.22
N ILE A 182 0.65 -22.66 -10.97
CA ILE A 182 0.49 -21.72 -9.86
C ILE A 182 1.27 -20.41 -10.11
N ALA A 183 2.54 -20.55 -10.55
CA ALA A 183 3.41 -19.40 -10.84
C ALA A 183 2.90 -18.55 -12.01
N GLU A 184 2.44 -19.18 -13.11
CA GLU A 184 1.91 -18.53 -14.30
C GLU A 184 0.55 -17.87 -14.06
N ALA A 185 -0.24 -18.39 -13.12
CA ALA A 185 -1.44 -17.73 -12.62
C ALA A 185 -1.12 -16.43 -11.83
N GLY A 186 0.17 -16.14 -11.61
CA GLY A 186 0.65 -14.93 -10.97
C GLY A 186 0.44 -14.91 -9.46
N HIS A 187 0.39 -16.09 -8.83
CA HIS A 187 0.38 -16.22 -7.38
C HIS A 187 1.80 -16.13 -6.81
N GLU A 188 1.89 -15.77 -5.54
CA GLU A 188 3.15 -15.78 -4.81
C GLU A 188 3.53 -17.22 -4.45
N LEU A 189 4.82 -17.54 -4.58
CA LEU A 189 5.37 -18.82 -4.15
C LEU A 189 6.18 -18.64 -2.88
N GLY A 190 6.06 -19.58 -1.96
CA GLY A 190 6.82 -19.68 -0.73
C GLY A 190 7.38 -21.09 -0.51
N ASN A 191 8.30 -21.19 0.42
CA ASN A 191 8.97 -22.42 0.83
C ASN A 191 8.16 -23.13 1.92
N HIS A 192 7.91 -24.45 1.75
CA HIS A 192 7.24 -25.30 2.75
C HIS A 192 8.09 -26.50 3.16
N SER A 193 9.43 -26.31 3.26
CA SER A 193 10.47 -27.33 3.41
C SER A 193 10.53 -28.35 2.26
N TYR A 194 11.55 -29.21 2.26
CA TYR A 194 11.74 -30.17 1.17
C TYR A 194 11.01 -31.48 1.39
N THR A 195 11.00 -32.00 2.63
CA THR A 195 10.43 -33.31 2.98
C THR A 195 9.29 -33.25 4.01
N HIS A 196 8.82 -32.06 4.33
CA HIS A 196 7.74 -31.80 5.30
C HIS A 196 8.02 -32.34 6.73
N PRO A 197 9.22 -32.15 7.32
CA PRO A 197 9.52 -32.61 8.67
C PRO A 197 8.97 -31.65 9.73
N ASP A 198 8.92 -32.11 10.99
CA ASP A 198 8.85 -31.20 12.14
C ASP A 198 10.19 -30.45 12.25
N MET A 199 10.23 -29.23 11.71
CA MET A 199 11.45 -28.43 11.63
C MET A 199 11.99 -28.05 13.03
N SER A 200 11.17 -28.07 14.06
CA SER A 200 11.60 -27.77 15.44
C SER A 200 12.45 -28.86 16.07
N LYS A 201 12.45 -30.08 15.50
CA LYS A 201 13.11 -31.27 16.03
C LYS A 201 14.31 -31.77 15.25
N ILE A 202 14.66 -31.13 14.15
CA ILE A 202 15.79 -31.52 13.31
C ILE A 202 17.00 -30.61 13.54
N SER A 203 18.20 -31.06 13.14
CA SER A 203 19.43 -30.28 13.32
C SER A 203 19.47 -29.03 12.44
N SER A 204 20.29 -28.05 12.85
CA SER A 204 20.52 -26.82 12.06
C SER A 204 20.96 -27.10 10.62
N SER A 205 21.87 -28.10 10.43
CA SER A 205 22.27 -28.51 9.10
C SER A 205 21.10 -29.05 8.27
N LYS A 206 20.21 -29.84 8.89
CA LYS A 206 19.05 -30.39 8.20
C LYS A 206 17.99 -29.30 7.92
N ILE A 207 17.79 -28.35 8.83
CA ILE A 207 16.92 -27.17 8.57
C ILE A 207 17.43 -26.40 7.34
N HIS A 208 18.74 -26.12 7.29
CA HIS A 208 19.36 -25.44 6.15
C HIS A 208 19.15 -26.22 4.84
N GLU A 209 19.39 -27.54 4.86
CA GLU A 209 19.18 -28.41 3.69
C GLU A 209 17.73 -28.38 3.20
N GLU A 210 16.76 -28.50 4.12
CA GLU A 210 15.33 -28.47 3.81
C GLU A 210 14.92 -27.15 3.13
N ILE A 211 15.47 -26.03 3.61
CA ILE A 211 15.17 -24.70 3.05
C ILE A 211 15.83 -24.53 1.69
N VAL A 212 17.13 -24.77 1.57
CA VAL A 212 17.90 -24.49 0.35
C VAL A 212 17.42 -25.38 -0.80
N LYS A 213 17.30 -26.69 -0.58
CA LYS A 213 16.79 -27.59 -1.62
C LYS A 213 15.42 -27.22 -2.14
N THR A 214 14.56 -26.67 -1.27
CA THR A 214 13.24 -26.24 -1.69
C THR A 214 13.30 -24.96 -2.51
N ASN A 215 14.12 -23.98 -2.10
CA ASN A 215 14.35 -22.79 -2.89
C ASN A 215 14.85 -23.13 -4.30
N ASP A 216 15.89 -24.00 -4.37
CA ASP A 216 16.52 -24.39 -5.63
C ASP A 216 15.53 -25.08 -6.58
N VAL A 217 14.71 -26.01 -6.08
CA VAL A 217 13.76 -26.72 -6.92
C VAL A 217 12.61 -25.84 -7.38
N ILE A 218 12.12 -24.92 -6.52
CA ILE A 218 11.09 -23.95 -6.92
C ILE A 218 11.66 -23.02 -8.00
N GLU A 219 12.86 -22.45 -7.79
CA GLU A 219 13.47 -21.54 -8.75
C GLU A 219 13.77 -22.24 -10.08
N ALA A 220 14.37 -23.44 -10.04
CA ALA A 220 14.65 -24.22 -11.24
C ALA A 220 13.38 -24.60 -12.03
N THR A 221 12.27 -24.85 -11.33
CA THR A 221 11.01 -25.25 -11.97
C THR A 221 10.21 -24.07 -12.52
N THR A 222 10.15 -22.98 -11.78
CA THR A 222 9.21 -21.86 -12.06
C THR A 222 9.89 -20.55 -12.48
N GLY A 223 11.22 -20.46 -12.33
CA GLY A 223 11.96 -19.21 -12.50
C GLY A 223 11.68 -18.15 -11.43
N LYS A 224 10.99 -18.51 -10.34
CA LYS A 224 10.62 -17.59 -9.25
C LYS A 224 11.48 -17.84 -8.02
N GLN A 225 12.06 -16.77 -7.49
CA GLN A 225 12.70 -16.79 -6.19
C GLN A 225 11.66 -16.63 -5.09
N VAL A 226 11.83 -17.36 -3.99
CA VAL A 226 10.95 -17.27 -2.82
C VAL A 226 11.58 -16.44 -1.71
N THR A 227 10.76 -15.70 -0.98
CA THR A 227 11.18 -14.81 0.13
C THR A 227 10.50 -15.15 1.45
N LEU A 228 9.63 -16.16 1.45
CA LEU A 228 8.81 -16.58 2.57
C LEU A 228 8.98 -18.06 2.86
N LEU A 229 9.01 -18.41 4.14
CA LEU A 229 8.98 -19.80 4.65
C LEU A 229 7.73 -19.96 5.52
N ALA A 230 6.86 -20.92 5.21
CA ALA A 230 5.88 -21.46 6.13
C ALA A 230 6.35 -22.83 6.61
N PRO A 231 6.76 -22.99 7.88
CA PRO A 231 7.20 -24.28 8.39
C PRO A 231 6.07 -25.30 8.39
N PRO A 232 6.32 -26.59 8.04
CA PRO A 232 5.32 -27.65 8.12
C PRO A 232 4.59 -27.70 9.45
N SER A 233 3.26 -27.77 9.42
CA SER A 233 2.37 -27.79 10.59
C SER A 233 2.56 -26.61 11.55
N GLY A 234 3.26 -25.55 11.12
CA GLY A 234 3.64 -24.42 11.99
C GLY A 234 4.70 -24.76 13.03
N TYR A 235 5.41 -25.88 12.89
CA TYR A 235 6.45 -26.29 13.85
C TYR A 235 7.78 -25.63 13.53
N PHE A 236 8.22 -24.76 14.42
CA PHE A 236 9.51 -24.07 14.35
C PHE A 236 10.07 -23.81 15.74
N ASN A 237 11.34 -23.47 15.78
CA ASN A 237 12.05 -22.91 16.93
C ASN A 237 12.89 -21.70 16.49
N ASN A 238 13.60 -21.06 17.38
CA ASN A 238 14.41 -19.88 17.07
C ASN A 238 15.50 -20.17 16.02
N GLU A 239 16.01 -21.39 15.97
CA GLU A 239 17.02 -21.78 14.98
C GLU A 239 16.44 -21.84 13.56
N VAL A 240 15.21 -22.34 13.38
CA VAL A 240 14.50 -22.30 12.08
C VAL A 240 14.35 -20.87 11.59
N VAL A 241 13.90 -19.95 12.45
CA VAL A 241 13.70 -18.54 12.10
C VAL A 241 15.03 -17.88 11.71
N LYS A 242 16.08 -18.15 12.45
CA LYS A 242 17.42 -17.62 12.19
C LYS A 242 18.01 -18.13 10.87
N ILE A 243 17.92 -19.44 10.60
CA ILE A 243 18.42 -20.03 9.35
C ILE A 243 17.59 -19.53 8.15
N ALA A 244 16.27 -19.45 8.29
CA ALA A 244 15.43 -18.84 7.26
C ALA A 244 15.86 -17.40 6.92
N ALA A 245 16.11 -16.57 7.94
CA ALA A 245 16.57 -15.20 7.75
C ALA A 245 17.96 -15.13 7.06
N GLN A 246 18.89 -16.05 7.37
CA GLN A 246 20.18 -16.16 6.68
C GLN A 246 20.00 -16.49 5.19
N GLN A 247 18.94 -17.22 4.84
CA GLN A 247 18.53 -17.48 3.45
C GLN A 247 17.61 -16.40 2.87
N LYS A 248 17.51 -15.23 3.52
CA LYS A 248 16.66 -14.10 3.14
C LYS A 248 15.16 -14.42 3.11
N LEU A 249 14.72 -15.42 3.85
CA LEU A 249 13.32 -15.78 4.02
C LEU A 249 12.76 -15.22 5.31
N LYS A 250 11.53 -14.68 5.25
CA LYS A 250 10.72 -14.37 6.42
C LYS A 250 9.91 -15.62 6.82
N THR A 251 9.93 -15.98 8.09
CA THR A 251 9.12 -17.10 8.61
C THR A 251 7.70 -16.60 8.84
N VAL A 252 6.73 -17.20 8.15
CA VAL A 252 5.32 -16.84 8.22
C VAL A 252 4.52 -17.98 8.84
N ILE A 253 3.65 -17.64 9.77
CA ILE A 253 2.67 -18.52 10.39
C ILE A 253 1.28 -17.98 10.01
N TRP A 254 0.24 -18.33 10.71
CA TRP A 254 -1.13 -17.86 10.47
C TRP A 254 -1.80 -17.40 11.76
N SER A 255 -2.77 -16.54 11.64
CA SER A 255 -3.62 -16.11 12.76
C SER A 255 -5.03 -16.70 12.67
N VAL A 256 -5.41 -17.21 11.50
CA VAL A 256 -6.68 -17.89 11.26
C VAL A 256 -6.42 -19.20 10.55
N ASP A 257 -6.98 -20.30 11.08
CA ASP A 257 -6.85 -21.64 10.52
C ASP A 257 -8.22 -22.14 10.06
N THR A 258 -8.34 -22.59 8.81
CA THR A 258 -9.54 -23.22 8.28
C THR A 258 -9.79 -24.58 8.91
N ILE A 259 -8.74 -25.28 9.32
CA ILE A 259 -8.73 -26.68 9.77
C ILE A 259 -9.36 -27.61 8.70
N ASP A 260 -9.15 -27.25 7.42
CA ASP A 260 -9.69 -27.96 6.26
C ASP A 260 -9.18 -29.41 6.14
N TRP A 261 -7.99 -29.70 6.65
CA TRP A 261 -7.38 -31.02 6.72
C TRP A 261 -8.18 -32.03 7.57
N GLN A 262 -9.04 -31.55 8.49
CA GLN A 262 -10.00 -32.39 9.23
C GLN A 262 -11.32 -32.63 8.48
N LYS A 263 -11.44 -32.16 7.24
CA LYS A 263 -12.62 -32.31 6.38
C LYS A 263 -13.93 -31.84 7.06
N PRO A 264 -13.97 -30.63 7.63
CA PRO A 264 -15.23 -30.09 8.17
C PRO A 264 -16.23 -29.87 7.05
N SER A 265 -17.50 -29.60 7.39
CA SER A 265 -18.45 -29.13 6.37
C SER A 265 -18.07 -27.73 5.88
N PRO A 266 -18.43 -27.36 4.62
CA PRO A 266 -18.21 -26.00 4.09
C PRO A 266 -18.71 -24.90 5.05
N ASP A 267 -19.92 -25.04 5.59
CA ASP A 267 -20.48 -24.08 6.55
C ASP A 267 -19.64 -23.94 7.82
N THR A 268 -19.06 -25.04 8.32
CA THR A 268 -18.18 -25.01 9.50
C THR A 268 -16.90 -24.24 9.20
N LEU A 269 -16.30 -24.46 8.01
CA LEU A 269 -15.12 -23.73 7.57
C LEU A 269 -15.43 -22.24 7.43
N LEU A 270 -16.51 -21.89 6.73
CA LEU A 270 -16.93 -20.49 6.53
C LEU A 270 -17.14 -19.78 7.87
N LYS A 271 -17.95 -20.35 8.77
CA LYS A 271 -18.20 -19.76 10.10
C LYS A 271 -16.91 -19.58 10.92
N ARG A 272 -16.00 -20.56 10.86
CA ARG A 272 -14.73 -20.51 11.58
C ARG A 272 -13.87 -19.36 11.09
N VAL A 273 -13.71 -19.19 9.79
CA VAL A 273 -12.89 -18.12 9.22
C VAL A 273 -13.56 -16.77 9.41
N THR A 274 -14.82 -16.60 9.00
CA THR A 274 -15.53 -15.32 9.06
C THR A 274 -15.77 -14.81 10.48
N GLY A 275 -15.79 -15.70 11.48
CA GLY A 275 -15.88 -15.37 12.89
C GLY A 275 -14.54 -14.97 13.55
N LYS A 276 -13.40 -15.27 12.89
CA LYS A 276 -12.06 -14.98 13.44
C LYS A 276 -11.26 -13.97 12.59
N ILE A 277 -11.76 -13.64 11.41
CA ILE A 277 -11.09 -12.71 10.50
C ILE A 277 -10.92 -11.33 11.15
N HIS A 278 -9.76 -10.72 10.93
CA HIS A 278 -9.40 -9.41 11.44
C HIS A 278 -8.43 -8.72 10.45
N ASN A 279 -8.21 -7.42 10.62
CA ASN A 279 -7.20 -6.69 9.84
C ASN A 279 -5.84 -7.37 9.93
N GLY A 280 -5.23 -7.59 8.79
CA GLY A 280 -3.94 -8.28 8.69
C GLY A 280 -3.99 -9.79 8.86
N ALA A 281 -5.16 -10.43 8.83
CA ALA A 281 -5.25 -11.87 9.04
C ALA A 281 -4.54 -12.68 7.95
N LEU A 282 -3.69 -13.62 8.38
CA LEU A 282 -3.11 -14.67 7.55
C LEU A 282 -3.93 -15.95 7.75
N ILE A 283 -4.58 -16.42 6.68
CA ILE A 283 -5.57 -17.51 6.71
C ILE A 283 -4.94 -18.77 6.10
N LEU A 284 -4.69 -19.78 6.93
CA LEU A 284 -4.17 -21.07 6.47
C LEU A 284 -5.26 -21.89 5.80
N MET A 285 -4.90 -22.51 4.69
CA MET A 285 -5.67 -23.55 4.00
C MET A 285 -4.76 -24.49 3.22
N HIS A 286 -5.34 -25.58 2.74
CA HIS A 286 -4.66 -26.58 1.90
C HIS A 286 -5.54 -26.87 0.67
N PRO A 287 -5.00 -27.46 -0.41
CA PRO A 287 -5.81 -27.92 -1.53
C PRO A 287 -6.61 -29.18 -1.11
N THR A 288 -7.80 -28.93 -0.61
CA THR A 288 -8.76 -29.95 -0.15
C THR A 288 -10.10 -29.77 -0.84
N GLU A 289 -10.91 -30.84 -0.85
CA GLU A 289 -12.27 -30.78 -1.37
C GLU A 289 -13.10 -29.69 -0.66
N VAL A 290 -13.03 -29.62 0.68
CA VAL A 290 -13.80 -28.62 1.44
C VAL A 290 -13.32 -27.20 1.17
N THR A 291 -12.01 -26.98 0.98
CA THR A 291 -11.48 -25.68 0.58
C THR A 291 -12.00 -25.29 -0.79
N THR A 292 -11.93 -26.19 -1.77
CA THR A 292 -12.42 -25.96 -3.13
C THR A 292 -13.89 -25.58 -3.12
N ASN A 293 -14.72 -26.32 -2.40
CA ASN A 293 -16.17 -26.10 -2.31
C ASN A 293 -16.55 -24.83 -1.53
N SER A 294 -15.67 -24.34 -0.64
CA SER A 294 -15.94 -23.18 0.21
C SER A 294 -15.32 -21.88 -0.31
N LEU A 295 -14.27 -21.94 -1.15
CA LEU A 295 -13.41 -20.82 -1.47
C LEU A 295 -14.14 -19.63 -2.09
N GLU A 296 -15.06 -19.88 -3.01
CA GLU A 296 -15.84 -18.83 -3.66
C GLU A 296 -16.67 -18.05 -2.64
N HIS A 297 -17.44 -18.75 -1.81
CA HIS A 297 -18.24 -18.11 -0.77
C HIS A 297 -17.37 -17.37 0.26
N LEU A 298 -16.24 -17.96 0.62
CA LEU A 298 -15.30 -17.35 1.54
C LEU A 298 -14.75 -16.02 1.00
N ILE A 299 -14.37 -15.97 -0.28
CA ILE A 299 -13.88 -14.74 -0.93
C ILE A 299 -14.98 -13.67 -0.93
N ILE A 300 -16.22 -14.04 -1.27
CA ILE A 300 -17.36 -13.10 -1.29
C ILE A 300 -17.60 -12.53 0.12
N GLU A 301 -17.68 -13.38 1.13
CA GLU A 301 -17.90 -12.99 2.53
C GLU A 301 -16.79 -12.04 3.05
N ILE A 302 -15.53 -12.36 2.74
CA ILE A 302 -14.37 -11.52 3.11
C ILE A 302 -14.48 -10.15 2.45
N LYS A 303 -14.79 -10.10 1.15
CA LYS A 303 -14.96 -8.83 0.43
C LYS A 303 -16.16 -8.03 0.92
N ASN A 304 -17.26 -8.68 1.25
CA ASN A 304 -18.45 -8.03 1.83
C ASN A 304 -18.16 -7.40 3.21
N LYS A 305 -17.22 -7.97 3.97
CA LYS A 305 -16.72 -7.38 5.22
C LYS A 305 -15.74 -6.21 5.00
N GLY A 306 -15.44 -5.84 3.76
CA GLY A 306 -14.58 -4.72 3.40
C GLY A 306 -13.08 -5.06 3.29
N TYR A 307 -12.70 -6.32 3.41
CA TYR A 307 -11.30 -6.72 3.29
C TYR A 307 -10.88 -6.90 1.83
N LYS A 308 -9.69 -6.39 1.50
CA LYS A 308 -8.96 -6.82 0.32
C LYS A 308 -8.30 -8.18 0.59
N ILE A 309 -8.19 -8.99 -0.45
CA ILE A 309 -7.44 -10.25 -0.42
C ILE A 309 -6.27 -10.13 -1.39
N ASP A 310 -5.05 -10.31 -0.89
CA ASP A 310 -3.86 -10.28 -1.73
C ASP A 310 -2.75 -11.19 -1.16
N SER A 311 -1.55 -11.21 -1.81
CA SER A 311 -0.42 -12.04 -1.39
C SER A 311 0.06 -11.69 0.03
N VAL A 312 0.82 -12.62 0.63
CA VAL A 312 1.45 -12.36 1.93
C VAL A 312 2.47 -11.23 1.83
N SER A 313 3.25 -11.15 0.75
CA SER A 313 4.20 -10.04 0.56
C SER A 313 3.48 -8.68 0.47
N ASP A 314 2.34 -8.59 -0.21
CA ASP A 314 1.53 -7.36 -0.23
C ASP A 314 0.95 -7.04 1.16
N MET A 315 0.53 -8.07 1.91
CA MET A 315 0.10 -7.91 3.30
C MET A 315 1.21 -7.36 4.19
N LEU A 316 2.44 -7.87 4.04
CA LEU A 316 3.60 -7.48 4.85
C LEU A 316 4.26 -6.19 4.38
N SER A 317 3.94 -5.72 3.17
CA SER A 317 4.38 -4.43 2.66
C SER A 317 3.88 -3.31 3.57
N GLU A 318 4.73 -2.34 3.83
CA GLU A 318 4.41 -1.16 4.63
C GLU A 318 3.63 -0.12 3.82
N GLU A 319 3.47 -0.33 2.53
CA GLU A 319 2.69 0.56 1.68
C GLU A 319 1.20 0.53 2.06
N ARG A 320 0.61 1.72 2.18
CA ARG A 320 -0.85 1.86 2.25
C ARG A 320 -1.40 1.76 0.84
N GLU A 321 -2.42 0.95 0.68
CA GLU A 321 -3.22 0.99 -0.52
C GLU A 321 -3.90 2.35 -0.68
N SER A 322 -4.30 2.66 -1.91
CA SER A 322 -4.81 3.97 -2.32
C SER A 322 -5.64 4.65 -1.24
N ILE A 323 -5.23 5.86 -0.89
CA ILE A 323 -5.97 6.73 0.02
C ILE A 323 -7.26 7.09 -0.71
N LYS A 324 -8.36 6.43 -0.31
CA LYS A 324 -9.68 6.86 -0.77
C LYS A 324 -9.96 8.21 -0.14
N THR A 325 -10.04 9.27 -0.95
CA THR A 325 -10.75 10.49 -0.54
C THR A 325 -12.13 10.07 -0.04
N LYS A 326 -12.54 10.56 1.13
CA LYS A 326 -13.87 10.26 1.66
C LYS A 326 -14.90 10.58 0.58
N LYS A 327 -15.72 9.58 0.22
CA LYS A 327 -16.88 9.81 -0.65
C LYS A 327 -17.93 10.62 0.07
#